data_12315efd2850064bc25d45783aed525e
#
_entry.id   12315efd2850064bc25d45783aed525e
#
_cell.length_a   1.000
_cell.length_b   1.000
_cell.length_c   1.000
_cell.angle_alpha   90.00
_cell.angle_beta   90.00
_cell.angle_gamma   90.00
#
_symmetry.space_group_name_H-M   'P 1'
#
loop_
_entity.id
_entity.type
_entity.pdbx_description
1 polymer ?
#
loop_
_entity_poly.entity_id
_entity_poly.type
_entity_poly.pdbx_seq_one_letter_code
_entity_poly.pdbx_strand_id
1 'polypeptide(L)'
;RVIWMTFFCNILMVICTQIGVWLPSPDYLGETANAYNHIFTYVPRIVVGSLVGFLLGELSNAWLMEKIKEKTKGKKLWVRTIGSSAVAYWFDSLPFVLIAFLGVVSTHDLLLMIAFQYGAKLAIEAFFGTPMAYAAVHAIRRFVDKRG
;
A
#
# COMPACT_ATOMS: atom_id res chain seq x y z
N ARG A 1 -6.15 14.58 8.85
CA ARG A 1 -4.85 15.02 9.45
C ARG A 1 -3.77 13.94 9.31
N VAL A 2 -4.02 12.68 9.72
CA VAL A 2 -3.04 11.58 9.65
C VAL A 2 -2.54 11.35 8.21
N ILE A 3 -3.43 11.30 7.22
CA ILE A 3 -3.09 11.11 5.81
C ILE A 3 -2.10 12.19 5.33
N TRP A 4 -2.33 13.46 5.66
CA TRP A 4 -1.44 14.55 5.29
C TRP A 4 -0.06 14.45 5.96
N MET A 5 -0.01 13.99 7.22
CA MET A 5 1.26 13.73 7.90
C MET A 5 2.05 12.61 7.20
N THR A 6 1.37 11.53 6.80
CA THR A 6 1.99 10.43 6.05
C THR A 6 2.56 10.91 4.72
N PHE A 7 1.80 11.71 3.96
CA PHE A 7 2.29 12.31 2.71
C PHE A 7 3.52 13.19 2.95
N PHE A 8 3.48 14.06 3.96
CA PHE A 8 4.60 14.93 4.29
C PHE A 8 5.86 14.14 4.66
N CYS A 9 5.73 13.10 5.51
CA CYS A 9 6.85 12.23 5.87
C CYS A 9 7.44 11.50 4.65
N ASN A 10 6.62 11.04 3.71
CA ASN A 10 7.10 10.42 2.49
C ASN A 10 7.87 11.41 1.59
N ILE A 11 7.37 12.63 1.43
CA ILE A 11 8.06 13.69 0.67
C ILE A 11 9.40 14.02 1.33
N LEU A 12 9.42 14.18 2.65
CA LEU A 12 10.64 14.47 3.39
C LEU A 12 11.67 13.34 3.25
N MET A 13 11.23 12.09 3.30
CA MET A 13 12.08 10.92 3.06
C MET A 13 12.70 10.95 1.66
N VAL A 14 11.92 11.27 0.62
CA VAL A 14 12.44 11.41 -0.76
C VAL A 14 13.49 12.51 -0.84
N ILE A 15 13.23 13.67 -0.25
CA ILE A 15 14.20 14.77 -0.25
C ILE A 15 15.49 14.35 0.44
N CYS A 16 15.42 13.75 1.63
CA CYS A 16 16.61 13.29 2.36
C CYS A 16 17.40 12.24 1.56
N THR A 17 16.73 11.28 0.94
CA THR A 17 17.41 10.25 0.14
C THR A 17 18.06 10.85 -1.12
N GLN A 18 17.43 11.81 -1.78
CA GLN A 18 18.01 12.47 -2.95
C GLN A 18 19.20 13.37 -2.59
N ILE A 19 19.16 14.05 -1.46
CA ILE A 19 20.33 14.79 -0.95
C ILE A 19 21.47 13.79 -0.71
N GLY A 20 21.22 12.63 -0.12
CA GLY A 20 22.23 11.58 0.06
C GLY A 20 22.88 11.08 -1.23
N VAL A 21 22.10 10.96 -2.30
CA VAL A 21 22.59 10.57 -3.64
C VAL A 21 23.49 11.66 -4.27
N TRP A 22 23.20 12.93 -4.01
CA TRP A 22 23.96 14.05 -4.55
C TRP A 22 25.25 14.38 -3.78
N LEU A 23 25.39 13.88 -2.55
CA LEU A 23 26.59 14.11 -1.78
C LEU A 23 27.78 13.37 -2.39
N PRO A 24 28.96 14.02 -2.49
CA PRO A 24 30.15 13.36 -2.98
C PRO A 24 30.57 12.24 -2.01
N SER A 25 30.81 11.06 -2.56
CA SER A 25 31.29 9.92 -1.79
C SER A 25 32.83 9.86 -1.83
N PRO A 26 33.48 9.43 -0.73
CA PRO A 26 34.93 9.21 -0.71
C PRO A 26 35.36 8.12 -1.69
N ASP A 27 36.52 8.25 -2.30
CA ASP A 27 37.03 7.33 -3.33
C ASP A 27 37.15 5.87 -2.87
N TYR A 28 37.40 5.64 -1.57
CA TYR A 28 37.50 4.29 -1.00
C TYR A 28 36.16 3.57 -0.88
N LEU A 29 35.04 4.25 -1.04
CA LEU A 29 33.67 3.68 -1.01
C LEU A 29 33.03 3.56 -2.39
N GLY A 30 33.79 3.71 -3.47
CA GLY A 30 33.29 3.82 -4.84
C GLY A 30 32.26 2.75 -5.26
N GLU A 31 32.51 1.48 -4.99
CA GLU A 31 31.57 0.39 -5.30
C GLU A 31 30.29 0.46 -4.45
N THR A 32 30.43 0.70 -3.15
CA THR A 32 29.29 0.84 -2.22
C THR A 32 28.48 2.08 -2.55
N ALA A 33 29.12 3.20 -2.87
CA ALA A 33 28.44 4.43 -3.26
C ALA A 33 27.69 4.27 -4.57
N ASN A 34 28.24 3.57 -5.55
CA ASN A 34 27.56 3.28 -6.81
C ASN A 34 26.34 2.39 -6.60
N ALA A 35 26.43 1.35 -5.77
CA ALA A 35 25.29 0.51 -5.41
C ALA A 35 24.19 1.30 -4.68
N TYR A 36 24.58 2.15 -3.71
CA TYR A 36 23.68 3.06 -3.02
C TYR A 36 22.97 4.00 -3.99
N ASN A 37 23.71 4.70 -4.81
CA ASN A 37 23.16 5.64 -5.78
C ASN A 37 22.23 4.95 -6.77
N HIS A 38 22.58 3.77 -7.24
CA HIS A 38 21.74 2.98 -8.14
C HIS A 38 20.38 2.65 -7.50
N ILE A 39 20.37 2.19 -6.27
CA ILE A 39 19.13 1.85 -5.55
C ILE A 39 18.30 3.10 -5.25
N PHE A 40 18.91 4.13 -4.68
CA PHE A 40 18.19 5.30 -4.19
C PHE A 40 17.75 6.28 -5.30
N THR A 41 18.32 6.20 -6.49
CA THR A 41 17.83 6.94 -7.67
C THR A 41 16.39 6.55 -8.03
N TYR A 42 15.97 5.31 -7.75
CA TYR A 42 14.60 4.86 -8.02
C TYR A 42 13.59 5.19 -6.91
N VAL A 43 14.06 5.61 -5.72
CA VAL A 43 13.18 5.89 -4.56
C VAL A 43 12.08 6.92 -4.88
N PRO A 44 12.34 8.06 -5.54
CA PRO A 44 11.26 9.01 -5.85
C PRO A 44 10.16 8.38 -6.68
N ARG A 45 10.52 7.57 -7.66
CA ARG A 45 9.60 6.89 -8.56
C ARG A 45 8.77 5.84 -7.81
N ILE A 46 9.39 5.08 -6.91
CA ILE A 46 8.71 4.12 -6.02
C ILE A 46 7.72 4.83 -5.10
N VAL A 47 8.12 5.97 -4.52
CA VAL A 47 7.25 6.73 -3.62
C VAL A 47 6.06 7.33 -4.38
N VAL A 48 6.27 7.91 -5.56
CA VAL A 48 5.16 8.41 -6.39
C VAL A 48 4.20 7.28 -6.74
N GLY A 49 4.72 6.13 -7.19
CA GLY A 49 3.92 4.95 -7.47
C GLY A 49 3.10 4.49 -6.25
N SER A 50 3.73 4.48 -5.08
CA SER A 50 3.12 4.11 -3.81
C SER A 50 1.99 5.06 -3.41
N LEU A 51 2.20 6.38 -3.55
CA LEU A 51 1.18 7.38 -3.24
C LEU A 51 -0.02 7.29 -4.18
N VAL A 52 0.22 7.12 -5.48
CA VAL A 52 -0.86 6.97 -6.48
C VAL A 52 -1.63 5.67 -6.23
N GLY A 53 -0.94 4.55 -6.05
CA GLY A 53 -1.56 3.26 -5.74
C GLY A 53 -2.40 3.34 -4.47
N PHE A 54 -1.83 3.87 -3.39
CA PHE A 54 -2.53 4.07 -2.12
C PHE A 54 -3.82 4.88 -2.27
N LEU A 55 -3.76 6.03 -2.94
CA LEU A 55 -4.94 6.87 -3.14
C LEU A 55 -6.04 6.15 -3.92
N LEU A 56 -5.67 5.51 -5.04
CA LEU A 56 -6.63 4.77 -5.86
C LEU A 56 -7.20 3.57 -5.12
N GLY A 57 -6.37 2.85 -4.36
CA GLY A 57 -6.78 1.73 -3.53
C GLY A 57 -7.75 2.16 -2.44
N GLU A 58 -7.43 3.18 -1.65
CA GLU A 58 -8.27 3.68 -0.56
C GLU A 58 -9.61 4.24 -1.06
N LEU A 59 -9.61 5.03 -2.13
CA LEU A 59 -10.84 5.57 -2.71
C LEU A 59 -11.74 4.44 -3.23
N SER A 60 -11.16 3.45 -3.92
CA SER A 60 -11.89 2.28 -4.42
C SER A 60 -12.45 1.44 -3.27
N ASN A 61 -11.66 1.22 -2.22
CA ASN A 61 -12.08 0.48 -1.02
C ASN A 61 -13.26 1.17 -0.32
N ALA A 62 -13.14 2.47 -0.05
CA ALA A 62 -14.19 3.23 0.62
C ALA A 62 -15.50 3.20 -0.17
N TRP A 63 -15.43 3.48 -1.48
CA TRP A 63 -16.60 3.47 -2.35
C TRP A 63 -17.28 2.09 -2.44
N LEU A 64 -16.48 1.03 -2.59
CA LEU A 64 -17.01 -0.31 -2.73
C LEU A 64 -17.55 -0.85 -1.41
N MET A 65 -16.91 -0.51 -0.29
CA MET A 65 -17.38 -0.88 1.05
C MET A 65 -18.77 -0.29 1.34
N GLU A 66 -19.02 0.96 0.90
CA GLU A 66 -20.33 1.60 1.01
C GLU A 66 -21.38 0.88 0.15
N LYS A 67 -21.07 0.63 -1.15
CA LYS A 67 -21.98 -0.08 -2.06
C LYS A 67 -22.32 -1.50 -1.61
N ILE A 68 -21.34 -2.25 -1.12
CA ILE A 68 -21.58 -3.62 -0.63
C ILE A 68 -22.41 -3.56 0.67
N LYS A 69 -22.18 -2.56 1.53
CA LYS A 69 -22.97 -2.35 2.76
C LYS A 69 -24.46 -2.13 2.43
N GLU A 70 -24.77 -1.30 1.43
CA GLU A 70 -26.13 -1.04 0.97
C GLU A 70 -26.78 -2.33 0.46
N LYS A 71 -26.10 -3.08 -0.43
CA LYS A 71 -26.62 -4.33 -1.00
C LYS A 71 -26.82 -5.45 0.03
N THR A 72 -25.93 -5.56 1.02
CA THR A 72 -25.98 -6.63 2.03
C THR A 72 -26.79 -6.25 3.26
N LYS A 73 -27.39 -5.04 3.29
CA LYS A 73 -28.10 -4.50 4.46
C LYS A 73 -27.27 -4.63 5.76
N GLY A 74 -25.95 -4.51 5.64
CA GLY A 74 -25.01 -4.59 6.75
C GLY A 74 -24.74 -5.99 7.33
N LYS A 75 -25.37 -7.06 6.82
CA LYS A 75 -25.36 -8.39 7.47
C LYS A 75 -24.12 -9.25 7.22
N LYS A 76 -23.34 -9.01 6.17
CA LYS A 76 -22.19 -9.87 5.79
C LYS A 76 -20.89 -9.07 5.82
N LEU A 77 -20.32 -8.90 7.02
CA LEU A 77 -19.11 -8.10 7.23
C LEU A 77 -17.92 -8.63 6.38
N TRP A 78 -17.69 -9.95 6.38
CA TRP A 78 -16.58 -10.56 5.64
C TRP A 78 -16.66 -10.36 4.14
N VAL A 79 -17.86 -10.44 3.53
CA VAL A 79 -18.06 -10.15 2.10
C VAL A 79 -17.72 -8.70 1.79
N ARG A 80 -18.10 -7.80 2.69
CA ARG A 80 -17.82 -6.38 2.56
C ARG A 80 -16.32 -6.10 2.67
N THR A 81 -15.64 -6.68 3.67
CA THR A 81 -14.22 -6.48 3.91
C THR A 81 -13.38 -7.10 2.80
N ILE A 82 -13.48 -8.40 2.56
CA ILE A 82 -12.67 -9.09 1.53
C ILE A 82 -13.03 -8.62 0.12
N GLY A 83 -14.32 -8.41 -0.17
CA GLY A 83 -14.75 -7.98 -1.49
C GLY A 83 -14.29 -6.57 -1.86
N SER A 84 -14.32 -5.62 -0.90
CA SER A 84 -13.79 -4.27 -1.13
C SER A 84 -12.28 -4.26 -1.21
N SER A 85 -11.59 -5.00 -0.34
CA SER A 85 -10.13 -5.11 -0.33
C SER A 85 -9.59 -5.76 -1.61
N ALA A 86 -10.25 -6.80 -2.12
CA ALA A 86 -9.83 -7.45 -3.37
C ALA A 86 -9.78 -6.48 -4.55
N VAL A 87 -10.79 -5.63 -4.69
CA VAL A 87 -10.80 -4.60 -5.73
C VAL A 87 -9.81 -3.48 -5.43
N ALA A 88 -9.74 -3.04 -4.17
CA ALA A 88 -8.80 -1.99 -3.75
C ALA A 88 -7.34 -2.38 -4.00
N TYR A 89 -6.96 -3.62 -3.69
CA TYR A 89 -5.59 -4.11 -3.92
C TYR A 89 -5.23 -4.19 -5.41
N TRP A 90 -6.20 -4.42 -6.29
CA TRP A 90 -5.98 -4.33 -7.72
C TRP A 90 -5.63 -2.89 -8.14
N PHE A 91 -6.43 -1.92 -7.68
CA PHE A 91 -6.21 -0.50 -7.95
C PHE A 91 -4.98 0.09 -7.24
N ASP A 92 -4.52 -0.51 -6.17
CA ASP A 92 -3.28 -0.14 -5.49
C ASP A 92 -2.06 -0.77 -6.16
N SER A 93 -2.07 -2.08 -6.39
CA SER A 93 -0.88 -2.82 -6.85
C SER A 93 -0.53 -2.56 -8.31
N LEU A 94 -1.52 -2.44 -9.20
CA LEU A 94 -1.27 -2.25 -10.63
C LEU A 94 -0.62 -0.88 -10.93
N PRO A 95 -1.16 0.27 -10.50
CA PRO A 95 -0.51 1.55 -10.74
C PRO A 95 0.86 1.65 -10.04
N PHE A 96 0.97 1.11 -8.83
CA PHE A 96 2.23 1.09 -8.11
C PHE A 96 3.33 0.40 -8.91
N VAL A 97 3.12 -0.84 -9.34
CA VAL A 97 4.14 -1.61 -10.05
C VAL A 97 4.46 -0.97 -11.40
N LEU A 98 3.45 -0.48 -12.11
CA LEU A 98 3.68 0.19 -13.39
C LEU A 98 4.51 1.47 -13.22
N ILE A 99 4.16 2.35 -12.28
CA ILE A 99 4.89 3.60 -12.07
C ILE A 99 6.30 3.31 -11.56
N ALA A 100 6.46 2.41 -10.61
CA ALA A 100 7.74 2.12 -9.99
C ALA A 100 8.72 1.39 -10.91
N PHE A 101 8.26 0.41 -11.67
CA PHE A 101 9.13 -0.58 -12.33
C PHE A 101 9.01 -0.67 -13.85
N LEU A 102 8.07 0.05 -14.50
CA LEU A 102 7.93 0.04 -15.95
C LEU A 102 9.23 0.56 -16.61
N GLY A 103 9.83 -0.25 -17.48
CA GLY A 103 11.11 0.05 -18.14
C GLY A 103 12.37 -0.25 -17.29
N VAL A 104 12.20 -0.76 -16.06
CA VAL A 104 13.30 -1.21 -15.19
C VAL A 104 13.43 -2.72 -15.22
N VAL A 105 12.31 -3.43 -15.23
CA VAL A 105 12.25 -4.89 -15.26
C VAL A 105 11.51 -5.37 -16.52
N SER A 106 11.64 -6.67 -16.83
CA SER A 106 10.96 -7.26 -17.98
C SER A 106 9.43 -7.24 -17.79
N THR A 107 8.68 -7.24 -18.89
CA THR A 107 7.20 -7.27 -18.85
C THR A 107 6.68 -8.52 -18.13
N HIS A 108 7.38 -9.65 -18.27
CA HIS A 108 7.05 -10.90 -17.58
C HIS A 108 7.19 -10.72 -16.05
N ASP A 109 8.30 -10.15 -15.60
CA ASP A 109 8.55 -9.92 -14.17
C ASP A 109 7.56 -8.90 -13.58
N LEU A 110 7.19 -7.87 -14.35
CA LEU A 110 6.13 -6.92 -13.97
C LEU A 110 4.82 -7.63 -13.67
N LEU A 111 4.38 -8.52 -14.56
CA LEU A 111 3.14 -9.28 -14.37
C LEU A 111 3.23 -10.20 -13.16
N LEU A 112 4.35 -10.87 -12.96
CA LEU A 112 4.58 -11.69 -11.76
C LEU A 112 4.56 -10.85 -10.48
N MET A 113 5.19 -9.68 -10.48
CA MET A 113 5.18 -8.76 -9.33
C MET A 113 3.75 -8.31 -8.98
N ILE A 114 2.94 -7.94 -9.98
CA ILE A 114 1.54 -7.56 -9.77
C ILE A 114 0.75 -8.74 -9.18
N ALA A 115 0.85 -9.92 -9.78
CA ALA A 115 0.13 -11.10 -9.35
C ALA A 115 0.52 -11.53 -7.93
N PHE A 116 1.82 -11.57 -7.63
CA PHE A 116 2.33 -11.95 -6.32
C PHE A 116 1.94 -10.93 -5.24
N GLN A 117 2.11 -9.63 -5.52
CA GLN A 117 1.76 -8.56 -4.59
C GLN A 117 0.26 -8.55 -4.28
N TYR A 118 -0.57 -8.70 -5.31
CA TYR A 118 -2.02 -8.79 -5.17
C TYR A 118 -2.43 -10.02 -4.34
N GLY A 119 -1.90 -11.20 -4.69
CA GLY A 119 -2.19 -12.44 -3.98
C GLY A 119 -1.75 -12.42 -2.51
N ALA A 120 -0.55 -11.90 -2.23
CA ALA A 120 -0.02 -11.78 -0.88
C ALA A 120 -0.89 -10.83 -0.01
N LYS A 121 -1.24 -9.66 -0.52
CA LYS A 121 -2.12 -8.70 0.17
C LYS A 121 -3.48 -9.33 0.49
N LEU A 122 -4.09 -10.00 -0.49
CA LEU A 122 -5.38 -10.65 -0.31
C LEU A 122 -5.32 -11.80 0.70
N ALA A 123 -4.26 -12.60 0.68
CA ALA A 123 -4.04 -13.67 1.65
C ALA A 123 -3.90 -13.10 3.07
N ILE A 124 -3.07 -12.07 3.26
CA ILE A 124 -2.89 -11.41 4.56
C ILE A 124 -4.22 -10.84 5.07
N GLU A 125 -5.00 -10.19 4.22
CA GLU A 125 -6.32 -9.68 4.59
C GLU A 125 -7.27 -10.80 5.00
N ALA A 126 -7.31 -11.89 4.26
CA ALA A 126 -8.21 -13.01 4.55
C ALA A 126 -7.83 -13.73 5.86
N PHE A 127 -6.54 -13.98 6.10
CA PHE A 127 -6.09 -14.75 7.24
C PHE A 127 -5.87 -13.93 8.51
N PHE A 128 -5.53 -12.64 8.39
CA PHE A 128 -5.23 -11.77 9.53
C PHE A 128 -6.18 -10.57 9.62
N GLY A 129 -6.34 -9.80 8.56
CA GLY A 129 -7.11 -8.57 8.56
C GLY A 129 -8.58 -8.80 8.92
N THR A 130 -9.22 -9.74 8.24
CA THR A 130 -10.64 -10.06 8.49
C THR A 130 -10.90 -10.62 9.89
N PRO A 131 -10.16 -11.63 10.41
CA PRO A 131 -10.32 -12.09 11.78
C PRO A 131 -10.09 -11.00 12.82
N MET A 132 -9.07 -10.15 12.64
CA MET A 132 -8.82 -9.01 13.53
C MET A 132 -9.97 -8.00 13.51
N ALA A 133 -10.56 -7.70 12.35
CA ALA A 133 -11.72 -6.83 12.25
C ALA A 133 -12.93 -7.39 13.01
N TYR A 134 -13.18 -8.69 12.92
CA TYR A 134 -14.23 -9.35 13.71
C TYR A 134 -13.97 -9.27 15.21
N ALA A 135 -12.74 -9.53 15.64
CA ALA A 135 -12.34 -9.42 17.04
C ALA A 135 -12.53 -8.00 17.57
N ALA A 136 -12.11 -6.98 16.81
CA ALA A 136 -12.28 -5.58 17.16
C ALA A 136 -13.77 -5.19 17.28
N VAL A 137 -14.59 -5.56 16.31
CA VAL A 137 -16.04 -5.28 16.35
C VAL A 137 -16.71 -5.96 17.57
N HIS A 138 -16.32 -7.20 17.88
CA HIS A 138 -16.83 -7.92 19.04
C HIS A 138 -16.42 -7.25 20.37
N ALA A 139 -15.16 -6.84 20.47
CA ALA A 139 -14.65 -6.13 21.65
C ALA A 139 -15.38 -4.80 21.87
N ILE A 140 -15.55 -4.00 20.80
CA ILE A 140 -16.27 -2.71 20.86
C ILE A 140 -17.73 -2.91 21.29
N ARG A 141 -18.44 -3.89 20.73
CA ARG A 141 -19.82 -4.20 21.12
C ARG A 141 -19.92 -4.55 22.60
N ARG A 142 -19.04 -5.42 23.10
CA ARG A 142 -19.01 -5.76 24.53
C ARG A 142 -18.74 -4.55 25.44
N PHE A 143 -17.96 -3.59 24.96
CA PHE A 143 -17.64 -2.38 25.73
C PHE A 143 -18.83 -1.40 25.77
N VAL A 144 -19.59 -1.30 24.68
CA VAL A 144 -20.80 -0.47 24.59
C VAL A 144 -21.93 -1.08 25.43
N ASP A 145 -22.17 -2.40 25.33
CA ASP A 145 -23.20 -3.11 26.10
C ASP A 145 -22.97 -3.09 27.62
N LYS A 146 -21.72 -2.89 28.07
CA LYS A 146 -21.41 -2.74 29.51
C LYS A 146 -21.61 -1.34 30.07
N ARG A 147 -21.79 -0.33 29.19
CA ARG A 147 -21.97 1.07 29.60
C ARG A 147 -23.40 1.59 29.43
N GLY A 148 -24.30 0.84 28.85
CA GLY A 148 -25.74 1.11 28.78
C GLY A 148 -26.50 0.19 29.72
#